data_44014c86b344a69995d956b109f5eab5
#
_entry.id   44014c86b344a69995d956b109f5eab5
#
_cell.length_a   1.000
_cell.length_b   1.000
_cell.length_c   1.000
_cell.angle_alpha   90.00
_cell.angle_beta   90.00
_cell.angle_gamma   90.00
#
_symmetry.space_group_name_H-M   'P 1'
#
loop_
_entity.id
_entity.type
_entity.pdbx_description
1 polymer ?
#
loop_
_entity_poly.entity_id
_entity_poly.type
_entity_poly.pdbx_seq_one_letter_code
_entity_poly.pdbx_strand_id
1 'polypeptide(L)'
;MALSCGQYVAWDTETTGLYNTRARPTKENLSKFDSARIVSLSAVKFSSRGREIDTFNRIIKPIGYQVEATHIHGITHEYAEEHGIPFKTAFQEFIEFIGDRCNILVAHNQRYDQDIIGHELLRIGLDPNEEFLDKYIFNCTHEMYKKRFLSPIKLTNLYKDIFGEEFDNAHNSLADARACGQVYPYLMGNTERELKPLPIKKVIIGASSVASAIGINQYKKPQELVEELWKKYSPQTFKGQTKEEEALVVLNSLESTKKILQAAEGFKSETSTDVQQETRKLFHQIEHSGLLPQQMVQAKEHIRKTLATNHGTRNEKKTAKFDKMAANLVEDDTFYKYDVCVIEGTLYQIVGRLDRIQLNEDGSRMLVEIKNRTRGLFNRVRDYEEVQCQTYLQMLEDIEYCRLVETYNGESKSYLIQKDYPKWKDEILPKLNNFCEHFHSLLSSA
;
A
#
# COMPACT_ATOMS: atom_id res chain seq x y z
N MET A 1 -21.18 -18.10 -10.94
CA MET A 1 -21.06 -19.59 -10.93
C MET A 1 -19.88 -19.94 -10.05
N ALA A 2 -20.06 -20.70 -8.99
CA ALA A 2 -18.94 -21.20 -8.18
C ALA A 2 -18.07 -22.09 -9.06
N LEU A 3 -16.74 -22.03 -8.89
CA LEU A 3 -15.81 -22.93 -9.55
C LEU A 3 -16.19 -24.38 -9.14
N SER A 4 -16.65 -25.17 -10.10
CA SER A 4 -17.06 -26.56 -9.86
C SER A 4 -15.87 -27.50 -9.68
N CYS A 5 -14.65 -27.09 -9.96
CA CYS A 5 -13.43 -27.82 -9.74
C CYS A 5 -12.60 -27.18 -8.61
N GLY A 6 -12.01 -28.04 -7.78
CA GLY A 6 -11.31 -27.62 -6.56
C GLY A 6 -9.98 -26.89 -6.77
N GLN A 7 -9.49 -26.69 -8.00
CA GLN A 7 -8.18 -26.13 -8.31
C GLN A 7 -8.15 -25.46 -9.68
N TYR A 8 -7.22 -24.51 -9.89
CA TYR A 8 -6.87 -23.94 -11.19
C TYR A 8 -5.34 -23.76 -11.29
N VAL A 9 -4.82 -23.66 -12.51
CA VAL A 9 -3.40 -23.41 -12.78
C VAL A 9 -3.28 -22.11 -13.54
N ALA A 10 -2.56 -21.16 -12.98
CA ALA A 10 -2.12 -19.95 -13.67
C ALA A 10 -0.78 -20.22 -14.34
N TRP A 11 -0.58 -19.74 -15.56
CA TRP A 11 0.61 -20.04 -16.34
C TRP A 11 1.00 -18.84 -17.23
N ASP A 12 2.27 -18.83 -17.62
CA ASP A 12 2.86 -17.75 -18.42
C ASP A 12 4.10 -18.26 -19.17
N THR A 13 4.45 -17.59 -20.28
CA THR A 13 5.63 -17.91 -21.10
C THR A 13 6.49 -16.69 -21.36
N GLU A 14 7.83 -16.84 -21.23
CA GLU A 14 8.75 -15.86 -21.81
C GLU A 14 9.18 -16.31 -23.20
N THR A 15 9.45 -15.34 -24.06
CA THR A 15 9.76 -15.59 -25.46
C THR A 15 10.90 -14.72 -25.97
N THR A 16 11.52 -15.12 -27.08
CA THR A 16 12.58 -14.33 -27.75
C THR A 16 12.09 -12.97 -28.26
N GLY A 17 10.79 -12.75 -28.36
CA GLY A 17 10.18 -11.51 -28.85
C GLY A 17 8.71 -11.68 -29.19
N LEU A 18 8.16 -10.78 -29.98
CA LEU A 18 6.74 -10.81 -30.37
C LEU A 18 6.58 -11.27 -31.83
N TYR A 19 5.55 -12.08 -32.10
CA TYR A 19 5.14 -12.37 -33.47
C TYR A 19 4.21 -11.27 -34.02
N ASN A 20 4.24 -11.07 -35.32
CA ASN A 20 3.43 -10.04 -35.99
C ASN A 20 2.38 -10.68 -36.92
N THR A 21 1.43 -11.41 -36.35
CA THR A 21 0.30 -11.97 -37.10
C THR A 21 -0.93 -12.06 -36.22
N ARG A 22 -2.13 -12.01 -36.84
CA ARG A 22 -3.40 -12.24 -36.13
C ARG A 22 -3.92 -13.67 -36.32
N ALA A 23 -3.28 -14.44 -37.22
CA ALA A 23 -3.66 -15.82 -37.46
C ALA A 23 -3.16 -16.73 -36.34
N ARG A 24 -3.94 -17.78 -36.03
CA ARG A 24 -3.45 -18.87 -35.17
C ARG A 24 -2.34 -19.65 -35.87
N PRO A 25 -1.42 -20.26 -35.13
CA PRO A 25 -0.37 -21.06 -35.72
C PRO A 25 -0.91 -22.30 -36.43
N THR A 26 -0.40 -22.53 -37.64
CA THR A 26 -0.64 -23.74 -38.46
C THR A 26 0.67 -24.20 -39.05
N LYS A 27 0.74 -25.42 -39.58
CA LYS A 27 1.96 -25.95 -40.19
C LYS A 27 2.44 -25.06 -41.37
N GLU A 28 1.51 -24.41 -42.09
CA GLU A 28 1.78 -23.56 -43.25
C GLU A 28 2.30 -22.17 -42.88
N ASN A 29 2.07 -21.71 -41.65
CA ASN A 29 2.41 -20.33 -41.26
C ASN A 29 3.43 -20.23 -40.11
N LEU A 30 4.10 -21.34 -39.78
CA LEU A 30 5.06 -21.40 -38.66
C LEU A 30 6.15 -20.32 -38.73
N SER A 31 6.61 -19.95 -39.94
CA SER A 31 7.62 -18.91 -40.12
C SER A 31 7.19 -17.53 -39.58
N LYS A 32 5.89 -17.27 -39.43
CA LYS A 32 5.39 -16.02 -38.85
C LYS A 32 5.60 -15.94 -37.33
N PHE A 33 5.98 -17.05 -36.70
CA PHE A 33 6.23 -17.18 -35.28
C PHE A 33 7.72 -17.38 -34.94
N ASP A 34 8.63 -17.28 -35.93
CA ASP A 34 10.07 -17.50 -35.70
C ASP A 34 10.70 -16.42 -34.80
N SER A 35 10.11 -15.22 -34.73
CA SER A 35 10.56 -14.14 -33.83
C SER A 35 10.08 -14.29 -32.38
N ALA A 36 9.23 -15.27 -32.11
CA ALA A 36 8.61 -15.43 -30.78
C ALA A 36 8.74 -16.90 -30.31
N ARG A 37 9.97 -17.38 -30.21
CA ARG A 37 10.29 -18.74 -29.72
C ARG A 37 10.25 -18.76 -28.20
N ILE A 38 9.80 -19.87 -27.61
CA ILE A 38 9.67 -20.01 -26.17
C ILE A 38 11.04 -20.03 -25.48
N VAL A 39 11.18 -19.31 -24.37
CA VAL A 39 12.38 -19.24 -23.53
C VAL A 39 12.15 -19.86 -22.16
N SER A 40 10.96 -19.65 -21.58
CA SER A 40 10.56 -20.31 -20.34
C SER A 40 9.06 -20.60 -20.33
N LEU A 41 8.69 -21.62 -19.55
CA LEU A 41 7.31 -22.02 -19.26
C LEU A 41 7.16 -22.16 -17.76
N SER A 42 6.27 -21.38 -17.18
CA SER A 42 6.03 -21.37 -15.74
C SER A 42 4.55 -21.49 -15.41
N ALA A 43 4.26 -22.10 -14.28
CA ALA A 43 2.89 -22.24 -13.80
C ALA A 43 2.84 -22.29 -12.27
N VAL A 44 1.71 -21.86 -11.73
CA VAL A 44 1.39 -21.94 -10.30
C VAL A 44 0.02 -22.55 -10.14
N LYS A 45 -0.07 -23.58 -9.32
CA LYS A 45 -1.31 -24.26 -8.99
C LYS A 45 -1.96 -23.64 -7.77
N PHE A 46 -3.24 -23.34 -7.85
CA PHE A 46 -4.02 -22.73 -6.78
C PHE A 46 -5.22 -23.60 -6.37
N SER A 47 -5.59 -23.51 -5.11
CA SER A 47 -6.89 -24.00 -4.63
C SER A 47 -8.03 -23.12 -5.16
N SER A 48 -9.28 -23.62 -5.08
CA SER A 48 -10.49 -22.84 -5.41
C SER A 48 -10.61 -21.51 -4.65
N ARG A 49 -9.92 -21.36 -3.53
CA ARG A 49 -9.90 -20.16 -2.69
C ARG A 49 -8.69 -19.23 -2.97
N GLY A 50 -7.91 -19.51 -4.02
CA GLY A 50 -6.76 -18.69 -4.38
C GLY A 50 -5.50 -18.91 -3.55
N ARG A 51 -5.43 -19.98 -2.75
CA ARG A 51 -4.19 -20.35 -2.03
C ARG A 51 -3.25 -21.09 -2.98
N GLU A 52 -2.01 -20.64 -3.08
CA GLU A 52 -0.94 -21.34 -3.80
C GLU A 52 -0.69 -22.72 -3.21
N ILE A 53 -0.61 -23.74 -4.08
CA ILE A 53 -0.43 -25.16 -3.71
C ILE A 53 0.94 -25.62 -4.15
N ASP A 54 1.34 -25.32 -5.41
CA ASP A 54 2.54 -25.85 -6.03
C ASP A 54 2.99 -24.95 -7.18
N THR A 55 4.26 -25.09 -7.58
CA THR A 55 4.88 -24.28 -8.65
C THR A 55 5.63 -25.15 -9.65
N PHE A 56 5.58 -24.71 -10.90
CA PHE A 56 6.33 -25.26 -12.03
C PHE A 56 7.10 -24.15 -12.71
N ASN A 57 8.37 -24.41 -13.01
CA ASN A 57 9.21 -23.43 -13.74
C ASN A 57 10.28 -24.18 -14.54
N ARG A 58 10.29 -23.97 -15.85
CA ARG A 58 11.29 -24.58 -16.75
C ARG A 58 11.83 -23.56 -17.72
N ILE A 59 13.15 -23.53 -17.82
CA ILE A 59 13.87 -22.86 -18.91
C ILE A 59 13.89 -23.81 -20.10
N ILE A 60 13.63 -23.29 -21.29
CA ILE A 60 13.57 -24.09 -22.52
C ILE A 60 14.90 -23.97 -23.25
N LYS A 61 15.48 -25.11 -23.60
CA LYS A 61 16.70 -25.17 -24.38
C LYS A 61 16.45 -24.62 -25.78
N PRO A 62 17.22 -23.63 -26.26
CA PRO A 62 16.99 -22.98 -27.56
C PRO A 62 17.51 -23.81 -28.72
N ILE A 63 16.75 -24.77 -29.19
CA ILE A 63 17.15 -25.63 -30.30
C ILE A 63 16.83 -24.95 -31.64
N GLY A 64 17.86 -24.49 -32.35
CA GLY A 64 17.73 -23.85 -33.65
C GLY A 64 17.26 -22.40 -33.67
N TYR A 65 17.39 -21.71 -32.55
CA TYR A 65 17.14 -20.25 -32.45
C TYR A 65 18.01 -19.62 -31.38
N GLN A 66 18.16 -18.29 -31.43
CA GLN A 66 18.85 -17.51 -30.40
C GLN A 66 17.85 -16.95 -29.39
N VAL A 67 18.21 -16.92 -28.11
CA VAL A 67 17.45 -16.22 -27.10
C VAL A 67 17.71 -14.74 -27.21
N GLU A 68 16.67 -13.98 -27.53
CA GLU A 68 16.67 -12.52 -27.58
C GLU A 68 15.83 -11.96 -26.45
N ALA A 69 15.64 -10.64 -26.38
CA ALA A 69 14.88 -9.96 -25.36
C ALA A 69 15.34 -10.20 -23.89
N THR A 70 16.60 -10.59 -23.68
CA THR A 70 17.20 -10.82 -22.36
C THR A 70 17.03 -9.63 -21.41
N HIS A 71 17.01 -8.40 -21.93
CA HIS A 71 16.78 -7.19 -21.14
C HIS A 71 15.36 -7.11 -20.54
N ILE A 72 14.42 -7.95 -20.98
CA ILE A 72 13.05 -8.03 -20.48
C ILE A 72 12.94 -9.13 -19.42
N HIS A 73 13.26 -10.38 -19.77
CA HIS A 73 13.05 -11.56 -18.91
C HIS A 73 14.31 -12.03 -18.16
N GLY A 74 15.47 -11.44 -18.42
CA GLY A 74 16.73 -11.74 -17.71
C GLY A 74 17.41 -13.06 -18.09
N ILE A 75 16.86 -13.88 -18.99
CA ILE A 75 17.41 -15.18 -19.38
C ILE A 75 18.34 -14.98 -20.58
N THR A 76 19.65 -15.28 -20.44
CA THR A 76 20.58 -15.22 -21.55
C THR A 76 20.56 -16.50 -22.38
N HIS A 77 21.09 -16.44 -23.62
CA HIS A 77 21.17 -17.60 -24.47
C HIS A 77 22.06 -18.69 -23.86
N GLU A 78 23.22 -18.31 -23.32
CA GLU A 78 24.13 -19.21 -22.63
C GLU A 78 23.47 -19.89 -21.43
N TYR A 79 22.74 -19.15 -20.65
CA TYR A 79 22.01 -19.71 -19.50
C TYR A 79 20.95 -20.72 -19.94
N ALA A 80 20.19 -20.41 -21.00
CA ALA A 80 19.16 -21.30 -21.53
C ALA A 80 19.77 -22.55 -22.19
N GLU A 81 20.95 -22.44 -22.85
CA GLU A 81 21.68 -23.60 -23.37
C GLU A 81 22.19 -24.53 -22.28
N GLU A 82 22.72 -23.98 -21.19
CA GLU A 82 23.29 -24.75 -20.07
C GLU A 82 22.23 -25.40 -19.18
N HIS A 83 21.16 -24.64 -18.82
CA HIS A 83 20.19 -25.04 -17.81
C HIS A 83 18.82 -25.42 -18.39
N GLY A 84 18.58 -25.13 -19.67
CA GLY A 84 17.32 -25.43 -20.34
C GLY A 84 17.13 -26.90 -20.70
N ILE A 85 15.88 -27.32 -20.70
CA ILE A 85 15.48 -28.65 -21.17
C ILE A 85 14.72 -28.55 -22.49
N PRO A 86 14.69 -29.62 -23.34
CA PRO A 86 13.91 -29.59 -24.57
C PRO A 86 12.45 -29.23 -24.34
N PHE A 87 11.85 -28.43 -25.21
CA PHE A 87 10.43 -28.04 -25.09
C PHE A 87 9.50 -29.24 -24.92
N LYS A 88 9.70 -30.33 -25.65
CA LYS A 88 8.90 -31.55 -25.53
C LYS A 88 8.86 -32.08 -24.10
N THR A 89 10.00 -32.14 -23.44
CA THR A 89 10.14 -32.60 -22.05
C THR A 89 9.44 -31.63 -21.11
N ALA A 90 9.71 -30.32 -21.24
CA ALA A 90 9.08 -29.29 -20.43
C ALA A 90 7.54 -29.28 -20.55
N PHE A 91 7.04 -29.49 -21.77
CA PHE A 91 5.61 -29.57 -22.03
C PHE A 91 4.97 -30.81 -21.38
N GLN A 92 5.63 -31.97 -21.48
CA GLN A 92 5.15 -33.20 -20.81
C GLN A 92 5.09 -33.01 -19.28
N GLU A 93 6.15 -32.49 -18.69
CA GLU A 93 6.17 -32.18 -17.25
C GLU A 93 5.12 -31.12 -16.86
N PHE A 94 4.83 -30.15 -17.74
CA PHE A 94 3.75 -29.18 -17.52
C PHE A 94 2.36 -29.82 -17.51
N ILE A 95 2.08 -30.75 -18.44
CA ILE A 95 0.84 -31.50 -18.44
C ILE A 95 0.72 -32.37 -17.18
N GLU A 96 1.80 -33.04 -16.76
CA GLU A 96 1.82 -33.80 -15.49
C GLU A 96 1.61 -32.88 -14.28
N PHE A 97 2.20 -31.69 -14.26
CA PHE A 97 1.99 -30.69 -13.23
C PHE A 97 0.52 -30.25 -13.15
N ILE A 98 -0.16 -30.00 -14.28
CA ILE A 98 -1.58 -29.68 -14.30
C ILE A 98 -2.38 -30.82 -13.65
N GLY A 99 -2.14 -32.05 -14.07
CA GLY A 99 -2.77 -33.27 -13.57
C GLY A 99 -4.25 -33.38 -13.91
N ASP A 100 -4.82 -34.55 -13.73
CA ASP A 100 -6.19 -34.91 -14.15
C ASP A 100 -7.31 -34.19 -13.36
N ARG A 101 -6.99 -33.63 -12.20
CA ARG A 101 -7.98 -32.98 -11.32
C ARG A 101 -8.18 -31.49 -11.63
N CYS A 102 -7.36 -30.91 -12.52
CA CYS A 102 -7.42 -29.53 -12.89
C CYS A 102 -7.71 -29.39 -14.38
N ASN A 103 -8.78 -28.73 -14.73
CA ASN A 103 -9.14 -28.44 -16.12
C ASN A 103 -9.22 -26.94 -16.43
N ILE A 104 -8.89 -26.07 -15.49
CA ILE A 104 -8.92 -24.61 -15.65
C ILE A 104 -7.50 -24.07 -15.71
N LEU A 105 -7.17 -23.47 -16.83
CA LEU A 105 -5.92 -22.75 -17.07
C LEU A 105 -6.18 -21.24 -17.16
N VAL A 106 -5.36 -20.44 -16.48
CA VAL A 106 -5.53 -18.98 -16.39
C VAL A 106 -4.24 -18.30 -16.84
N ALA A 107 -4.34 -17.33 -17.73
CA ALA A 107 -3.21 -16.49 -18.13
C ALA A 107 -3.63 -15.03 -18.35
N HIS A 108 -2.67 -14.12 -18.36
CA HIS A 108 -2.92 -12.72 -18.71
C HIS A 108 -2.55 -12.48 -20.18
N ASN A 109 -3.52 -12.03 -20.99
CA ASN A 109 -3.37 -12.04 -22.46
C ASN A 109 -3.17 -13.45 -23.06
N GLN A 110 -3.82 -14.40 -22.49
CA GLN A 110 -3.80 -15.85 -22.71
C GLN A 110 -3.64 -16.29 -24.18
N ARG A 111 -4.21 -15.54 -25.12
CA ARG A 111 -4.11 -15.90 -26.55
C ARG A 111 -2.66 -15.98 -27.03
N TYR A 112 -1.81 -15.07 -26.51
CA TYR A 112 -0.39 -15.05 -26.84
C TYR A 112 0.29 -16.34 -26.42
N ASP A 113 0.15 -16.73 -25.17
CA ASP A 113 0.77 -17.94 -24.62
C ASP A 113 0.23 -19.23 -25.28
N GLN A 114 -1.04 -19.26 -25.60
CA GLN A 114 -1.61 -20.36 -26.39
C GLN A 114 -0.98 -20.48 -27.79
N ASP A 115 -0.77 -19.36 -28.47
CA ASP A 115 -0.15 -19.36 -29.80
C ASP A 115 1.35 -19.77 -29.70
N ILE A 116 2.04 -19.39 -28.61
CA ILE A 116 3.43 -19.85 -28.33
C ILE A 116 3.49 -21.35 -28.14
N ILE A 117 2.70 -21.91 -27.23
CA ILE A 117 2.65 -23.38 -27.05
C ILE A 117 2.19 -24.07 -28.34
N GLY A 118 1.21 -23.51 -29.04
CA GLY A 118 0.67 -24.10 -30.26
C GLY A 118 1.70 -24.25 -31.37
N HIS A 119 2.47 -23.20 -31.67
CA HIS A 119 3.49 -23.31 -32.73
C HIS A 119 4.69 -24.17 -32.32
N GLU A 120 5.08 -24.19 -31.04
CA GLU A 120 6.13 -25.09 -30.57
C GLU A 120 5.69 -26.58 -30.65
N LEU A 121 4.43 -26.90 -30.33
CA LEU A 121 3.87 -28.24 -30.54
C LEU A 121 3.90 -28.64 -32.01
N LEU A 122 3.46 -27.75 -32.93
CA LEU A 122 3.53 -28.01 -34.36
C LEU A 122 4.96 -28.27 -34.85
N ARG A 123 5.96 -27.56 -34.31
CA ARG A 123 7.38 -27.76 -34.67
C ARG A 123 7.92 -29.14 -34.25
N ILE A 124 7.37 -29.72 -33.19
CA ILE A 124 7.75 -31.10 -32.77
C ILE A 124 6.78 -32.17 -33.32
N GLY A 125 5.90 -31.78 -34.26
CA GLY A 125 5.01 -32.70 -34.96
C GLY A 125 3.73 -33.11 -34.22
N LEU A 126 3.38 -32.39 -33.15
CA LEU A 126 2.16 -32.63 -32.35
C LEU A 126 1.04 -31.66 -32.75
N ASP A 127 -0.22 -32.09 -32.62
CA ASP A 127 -1.39 -31.24 -32.86
C ASP A 127 -1.72 -30.43 -31.59
N PRO A 128 -1.69 -29.08 -31.66
CA PRO A 128 -2.00 -28.26 -30.50
C PRO A 128 -3.42 -28.44 -29.92
N ASN A 129 -4.39 -28.75 -30.78
CA ASN A 129 -5.77 -28.93 -30.35
C ASN A 129 -5.89 -30.23 -29.54
N GLU A 130 -5.41 -31.34 -30.08
CA GLU A 130 -5.47 -32.66 -29.44
C GLU A 130 -4.62 -32.70 -28.15
N GLU A 131 -3.46 -32.05 -28.17
CA GLU A 131 -2.51 -32.13 -27.03
C GLU A 131 -2.79 -31.13 -25.94
N PHE A 132 -3.41 -29.97 -26.24
CA PHE A 132 -3.52 -28.90 -25.27
C PHE A 132 -4.85 -28.12 -25.34
N LEU A 133 -5.21 -27.54 -26.50
CA LEU A 133 -6.24 -26.53 -26.56
C LEU A 133 -7.65 -27.07 -26.27
N ASP A 134 -7.95 -28.31 -26.67
CA ASP A 134 -9.26 -28.92 -26.45
C ASP A 134 -9.39 -29.64 -25.10
N LYS A 135 -8.26 -29.79 -24.36
CA LYS A 135 -8.24 -30.51 -23.06
C LYS A 135 -8.65 -29.62 -21.89
N TYR A 136 -8.48 -28.30 -21.99
CA TYR A 136 -8.61 -27.39 -20.87
C TYR A 136 -9.58 -26.24 -21.12
N ILE A 137 -10.13 -25.71 -20.04
CA ILE A 137 -10.92 -24.47 -20.04
C ILE A 137 -9.96 -23.33 -19.77
N PHE A 138 -9.88 -22.41 -20.70
CA PHE A 138 -8.96 -21.29 -20.62
C PHE A 138 -9.66 -20.01 -20.20
N ASN A 139 -9.13 -19.33 -19.20
CA ASN A 139 -9.61 -18.04 -18.71
C ASN A 139 -8.52 -16.97 -18.83
N CYS A 140 -8.84 -15.86 -19.46
CA CYS A 140 -7.96 -14.72 -19.67
C CYS A 140 -8.30 -13.59 -18.71
N THR A 141 -7.40 -13.29 -17.75
CA THR A 141 -7.61 -12.20 -16.79
C THR A 141 -7.70 -10.83 -17.45
N HIS A 142 -6.96 -10.60 -18.53
CA HIS A 142 -7.06 -9.38 -19.34
C HIS A 142 -8.47 -9.21 -19.95
N GLU A 143 -9.01 -10.24 -20.60
CA GLU A 143 -10.33 -10.17 -21.22
C GLU A 143 -11.46 -10.14 -20.17
N MET A 144 -11.30 -10.82 -19.04
CA MET A 144 -12.26 -10.75 -17.93
C MET A 144 -12.34 -9.33 -17.38
N TYR A 145 -11.20 -8.68 -17.15
CA TYR A 145 -11.14 -7.29 -16.71
C TYR A 145 -11.74 -6.34 -17.76
N LYS A 146 -11.30 -6.47 -19.01
CA LYS A 146 -11.78 -5.66 -20.13
C LYS A 146 -13.31 -5.77 -20.32
N LYS A 147 -13.86 -6.97 -20.21
CA LYS A 147 -15.31 -7.21 -20.29
C LYS A 147 -16.08 -6.50 -19.17
N ARG A 148 -15.49 -6.43 -17.98
CA ARG A 148 -16.12 -5.83 -16.80
C ARG A 148 -15.98 -4.30 -16.76
N PHE A 149 -14.81 -3.77 -17.15
CA PHE A 149 -14.45 -2.36 -16.98
C PHE A 149 -14.29 -1.61 -18.31
N LEU A 150 -14.56 -2.25 -19.45
CA LEU A 150 -14.48 -1.71 -20.81
C LEU A 150 -13.11 -1.09 -21.18
N SER A 151 -12.05 -1.48 -20.48
CA SER A 151 -10.69 -0.96 -20.66
C SER A 151 -9.65 -2.10 -20.59
N PRO A 152 -8.65 -2.12 -21.49
CA PRO A 152 -7.53 -3.04 -21.36
C PRO A 152 -6.66 -2.68 -20.16
N ILE A 153 -6.02 -3.66 -19.55
CA ILE A 153 -5.12 -3.45 -18.40
C ILE A 153 -3.88 -4.34 -18.53
N LYS A 154 -2.74 -3.85 -18.08
CA LYS A 154 -1.52 -4.66 -17.89
C LYS A 154 -1.63 -5.43 -16.57
N LEU A 155 -0.99 -6.62 -16.49
CA LEU A 155 -1.03 -7.45 -15.29
C LEU A 155 -0.49 -6.70 -14.06
N THR A 156 0.60 -5.96 -14.20
CA THR A 156 1.18 -5.13 -13.12
C THR A 156 0.19 -4.11 -12.56
N ASN A 157 -0.57 -3.44 -13.45
CA ASN A 157 -1.58 -2.49 -13.04
C ASN A 157 -2.80 -3.18 -12.40
N LEU A 158 -3.23 -4.31 -12.97
CA LEU A 158 -4.32 -5.11 -12.40
C LEU A 158 -3.98 -5.61 -11.00
N TYR A 159 -2.76 -6.10 -10.81
CA TYR A 159 -2.29 -6.56 -9.51
C TYR A 159 -2.25 -5.41 -8.50
N LYS A 160 -1.63 -4.29 -8.89
CA LYS A 160 -1.56 -3.08 -8.07
C LYS A 160 -2.95 -2.53 -7.71
N ASP A 161 -3.88 -2.58 -8.64
CA ASP A 161 -5.26 -2.13 -8.41
C ASP A 161 -5.99 -3.01 -7.39
N ILE A 162 -5.74 -4.32 -7.40
CA ILE A 162 -6.38 -5.27 -6.46
C ILE A 162 -5.70 -5.25 -5.10
N PHE A 163 -4.36 -5.29 -5.05
CA PHE A 163 -3.61 -5.50 -3.82
C PHE A 163 -3.03 -4.20 -3.22
N GLY A 164 -2.99 -3.11 -3.99
CA GLY A 164 -2.46 -1.81 -3.56
C GLY A 164 -0.94 -1.69 -3.63
N GLU A 165 -0.25 -2.73 -4.09
CA GLU A 165 1.20 -2.82 -4.22
C GLU A 165 1.59 -3.44 -5.56
N GLU A 166 2.84 -3.27 -5.98
CA GLU A 166 3.40 -3.92 -7.14
C GLU A 166 3.96 -5.30 -6.72
N PHE A 167 3.91 -6.29 -7.61
CA PHE A 167 4.61 -7.54 -7.37
C PHE A 167 6.04 -7.48 -7.90
N ASP A 168 6.94 -8.22 -7.25
CA ASP A 168 8.33 -8.26 -7.60
C ASP A 168 8.60 -9.10 -8.86
N ASN A 169 9.67 -8.75 -9.58
CA ASN A 169 10.14 -9.49 -10.74
C ASN A 169 9.12 -9.63 -11.89
N ALA A 170 8.36 -8.58 -12.18
CA ALA A 170 7.56 -8.50 -13.39
C ALA A 170 8.44 -8.81 -14.63
N HIS A 171 7.87 -9.51 -15.62
CA HIS A 171 8.58 -10.11 -16.77
C HIS A 171 9.47 -11.31 -16.40
N ASN A 172 9.15 -11.99 -15.32
CA ASN A 172 9.58 -13.35 -15.05
C ASN A 172 8.34 -14.25 -15.08
N SER A 173 8.31 -15.23 -15.95
CA SER A 173 7.10 -16.05 -16.19
C SER A 173 6.51 -16.69 -14.92
N LEU A 174 7.34 -17.06 -13.93
CA LEU A 174 6.82 -17.59 -12.67
C LEU A 174 6.16 -16.50 -11.80
N ALA A 175 6.74 -15.29 -11.77
CA ALA A 175 6.17 -14.16 -11.04
C ALA A 175 4.86 -13.69 -11.71
N ASP A 176 4.85 -13.63 -13.04
CA ASP A 176 3.66 -13.24 -13.81
C ASP A 176 2.55 -14.30 -13.71
N ALA A 177 2.86 -15.60 -13.78
CA ALA A 177 1.90 -16.67 -13.52
C ALA A 177 1.33 -16.59 -12.09
N ARG A 178 2.17 -16.32 -11.07
CA ARG A 178 1.73 -16.16 -9.69
C ARG A 178 0.79 -14.97 -9.53
N ALA A 179 1.17 -13.81 -10.03
CA ALA A 179 0.35 -12.60 -9.99
C ALA A 179 -0.99 -12.80 -10.73
N CYS A 180 -0.96 -13.45 -11.91
CA CYS A 180 -2.16 -13.80 -12.67
C CYS A 180 -3.09 -14.71 -11.88
N GLY A 181 -2.55 -15.73 -11.21
CA GLY A 181 -3.35 -16.65 -10.38
C GLY A 181 -3.96 -15.97 -9.16
N GLN A 182 -3.23 -15.04 -8.53
CA GLN A 182 -3.72 -14.28 -7.38
C GLN A 182 -4.86 -13.31 -7.76
N VAL A 183 -4.83 -12.68 -8.93
CA VAL A 183 -5.90 -11.75 -9.36
C VAL A 183 -7.15 -12.49 -9.87
N TYR A 184 -7.02 -13.72 -10.32
CA TYR A 184 -8.12 -14.47 -10.95
C TYR A 184 -9.35 -14.67 -10.05
N PRO A 185 -9.26 -15.10 -8.76
CA PRO A 185 -10.42 -15.22 -7.89
C PRO A 185 -11.20 -13.91 -7.72
N TYR A 186 -10.51 -12.78 -7.72
CA TYR A 186 -11.14 -11.45 -7.63
C TYR A 186 -11.98 -11.14 -8.88
N LEU A 187 -11.49 -11.51 -10.06
CA LEU A 187 -12.23 -11.32 -11.30
C LEU A 187 -13.42 -12.28 -11.41
N MET A 188 -13.34 -13.47 -10.79
CA MET A 188 -14.43 -14.46 -10.73
C MET A 188 -15.51 -14.12 -9.67
N GLY A 189 -15.26 -13.16 -8.78
CA GLY A 189 -16.18 -12.86 -7.68
C GLY A 189 -16.26 -13.96 -6.62
N ASN A 190 -15.26 -14.84 -6.53
CA ASN A 190 -15.24 -16.00 -5.63
C ASN A 190 -14.48 -15.73 -4.32
N THR A 191 -14.15 -14.49 -4.01
CA THR A 191 -13.56 -14.11 -2.73
C THR A 191 -14.67 -13.75 -1.75
N GLU A 192 -14.50 -14.07 -0.47
CA GLU A 192 -15.33 -13.54 0.63
C GLU A 192 -15.24 -12.00 0.72
N ARG A 193 -14.24 -11.43 0.08
CA ARG A 193 -14.21 -10.01 -0.29
C ARG A 193 -15.04 -9.87 -1.57
N GLU A 194 -16.21 -9.27 -1.47
CA GLU A 194 -16.85 -8.67 -2.65
C GLU A 194 -15.74 -7.94 -3.43
N LEU A 195 -15.68 -8.13 -4.74
CA LEU A 195 -14.91 -7.24 -5.59
C LEU A 195 -15.51 -5.86 -5.41
N LYS A 196 -14.98 -5.16 -4.42
CA LYS A 196 -15.19 -3.73 -4.32
C LYS A 196 -14.67 -3.17 -5.63
N PRO A 197 -15.42 -2.30 -6.33
CA PRO A 197 -14.91 -1.65 -7.53
C PRO A 197 -13.51 -1.12 -7.19
N LEU A 198 -12.54 -1.38 -8.07
CA LEU A 198 -11.15 -0.99 -7.84
C LEU A 198 -11.11 0.48 -7.43
N PRO A 199 -10.44 0.83 -6.33
CA PRO A 199 -10.50 2.18 -5.81
C PRO A 199 -9.92 3.15 -6.85
N ILE A 200 -10.79 3.88 -7.50
CA ILE A 200 -10.44 4.90 -8.50
C ILE A 200 -9.75 6.08 -7.80
N LYS A 201 -10.04 6.25 -6.51
CA LYS A 201 -9.53 7.36 -5.68
C LYS A 201 -9.11 6.85 -4.32
N LYS A 202 -7.99 7.36 -3.80
CA LYS A 202 -7.54 7.08 -2.42
C LYS A 202 -7.70 8.32 -1.55
N VAL A 203 -8.29 8.14 -0.37
CA VAL A 203 -8.31 9.13 0.69
C VAL A 203 -7.43 8.65 1.83
N ILE A 204 -6.35 9.38 2.08
CA ILE A 204 -5.37 9.04 3.12
C ILE A 204 -5.69 9.81 4.39
N ILE A 205 -5.84 9.08 5.49
CA ILE A 205 -5.98 9.60 6.85
C ILE A 205 -4.67 9.31 7.57
N GLY A 206 -4.02 10.32 8.13
CA GLY A 206 -2.81 10.10 8.93
C GLY A 206 -3.11 9.29 10.19
N ALA A 207 -2.24 8.37 10.60
CA ALA A 207 -2.42 7.56 11.81
C ALA A 207 -2.65 8.42 13.07
N SER A 208 -1.94 9.53 13.20
CA SER A 208 -2.13 10.52 14.27
C SER A 208 -3.48 11.27 14.20
N SER A 209 -4.17 11.21 13.06
CA SER A 209 -5.48 11.85 12.87
C SER A 209 -6.66 10.93 13.17
N VAL A 210 -6.45 9.63 13.38
CA VAL A 210 -7.52 8.67 13.67
C VAL A 210 -8.30 9.05 14.93
N ALA A 211 -7.61 9.46 15.99
CA ALA A 211 -8.26 9.95 17.20
C ALA A 211 -9.15 11.18 16.96
N SER A 212 -8.79 12.05 16.01
CA SER A 212 -9.63 13.19 15.59
C SER A 212 -10.81 12.72 14.78
N ALA A 213 -10.62 11.81 13.83
CA ALA A 213 -11.69 11.25 13.02
C ALA A 213 -12.80 10.62 13.86
N ILE A 214 -12.46 9.91 14.94
CA ILE A 214 -13.43 9.26 15.84
C ILE A 214 -13.89 10.11 17.02
N GLY A 215 -13.51 11.40 17.06
CA GLY A 215 -14.00 12.37 18.04
C GLY A 215 -13.37 12.30 19.45
N ILE A 216 -12.27 11.56 19.61
CA ILE A 216 -11.58 11.38 20.91
C ILE A 216 -10.48 12.43 21.13
N ASN A 217 -10.00 13.07 20.07
CA ASN A 217 -8.97 14.10 20.22
C ASN A 217 -9.56 15.41 20.75
N GLN A 218 -9.19 15.81 21.97
CA GLN A 218 -9.64 17.06 22.58
C GLN A 218 -9.11 18.34 21.91
N TYR A 219 -8.06 18.23 21.11
CA TYR A 219 -7.38 19.37 20.47
C TYR A 219 -7.79 19.58 19.00
N LYS A 220 -8.40 18.58 18.38
CA LYS A 220 -8.82 18.65 16.96
C LYS A 220 -10.12 17.85 16.79
N LYS A 221 -11.18 18.54 16.44
CA LYS A 221 -12.50 17.92 16.23
C LYS A 221 -12.60 17.20 14.89
N PRO A 222 -13.51 16.22 14.74
CA PRO A 222 -13.76 15.55 13.46
C PRO A 222 -14.03 16.52 12.31
N GLN A 223 -14.83 17.58 12.57
CA GLN A 223 -15.16 18.58 11.56
C GLN A 223 -13.92 19.30 10.99
N GLU A 224 -12.95 19.64 11.83
CA GLU A 224 -11.70 20.25 11.39
C GLU A 224 -10.89 19.32 10.46
N LEU A 225 -10.92 18.00 10.75
CA LEU A 225 -10.29 17.01 9.89
C LEU A 225 -11.04 16.84 8.56
N VAL A 226 -12.38 16.86 8.59
CA VAL A 226 -13.23 16.84 7.39
C VAL A 226 -12.86 17.99 6.46
N GLU A 227 -12.77 19.21 6.97
CA GLU A 227 -12.43 20.41 6.19
C GLU A 227 -11.04 20.31 5.55
N GLU A 228 -10.04 19.86 6.31
CA GLU A 228 -8.68 19.63 5.79
C GLU A 228 -8.67 18.57 4.67
N LEU A 229 -9.35 17.45 4.87
CA LEU A 229 -9.44 16.39 3.87
C LEU A 229 -10.24 16.84 2.65
N TRP A 230 -11.35 17.56 2.85
CA TRP A 230 -12.17 18.06 1.75
C TRP A 230 -11.35 19.00 0.87
N LYS A 231 -10.67 19.95 1.47
CA LYS A 231 -9.77 20.85 0.74
C LYS A 231 -8.67 20.10 -0.01
N LYS A 232 -8.12 19.05 0.59
CA LYS A 232 -7.06 18.25 -0.03
C LYS A 232 -7.56 17.43 -1.22
N TYR A 233 -8.75 16.83 -1.12
CA TYR A 233 -9.24 15.85 -2.09
C TYR A 233 -10.30 16.38 -3.07
N SER A 234 -10.94 17.48 -2.76
CA SER A 234 -11.91 18.17 -3.63
C SER A 234 -11.87 19.68 -3.44
N PRO A 235 -10.70 20.33 -3.72
CA PRO A 235 -10.52 21.77 -3.48
C PRO A 235 -11.49 22.64 -4.27
N GLN A 236 -11.97 22.16 -5.42
CA GLN A 236 -12.93 22.87 -6.28
C GLN A 236 -14.33 22.99 -5.66
N THR A 237 -14.69 22.12 -4.73
CA THR A 237 -16.00 22.11 -4.06
C THR A 237 -15.95 22.67 -2.64
N PHE A 238 -14.75 22.76 -2.06
CA PHE A 238 -14.56 23.33 -0.73
C PHE A 238 -14.66 24.86 -0.78
N LYS A 239 -15.73 25.42 -0.22
CA LYS A 239 -16.02 26.85 -0.27
C LYS A 239 -15.58 27.61 0.99
N GLY A 240 -14.99 26.94 1.97
CA GLY A 240 -14.55 27.53 3.23
C GLY A 240 -13.06 27.79 3.30
N GLN A 241 -12.62 28.18 4.49
CA GLN A 241 -11.21 28.19 4.89
C GLN A 241 -11.04 27.17 6.02
N THR A 242 -9.92 26.46 6.06
CA THR A 242 -9.60 25.64 7.20
C THR A 242 -9.22 26.54 8.38
N LYS A 243 -9.39 26.06 9.60
CA LYS A 243 -9.02 26.76 10.82
C LYS A 243 -7.56 27.24 10.83
N GLU A 244 -6.68 26.47 10.18
CA GLU A 244 -5.27 26.83 10.01
C GLU A 244 -5.09 28.01 9.05
N GLU A 245 -5.83 28.03 7.94
CA GLU A 245 -5.79 29.15 6.98
C GLU A 245 -6.39 30.42 7.55
N GLU A 246 -7.49 30.33 8.29
CA GLU A 246 -8.05 31.47 8.99
C GLU A 246 -7.02 32.12 9.92
N ALA A 247 -6.32 31.28 10.71
CA ALA A 247 -5.26 31.76 11.59
C ALA A 247 -4.08 32.39 10.80
N LEU A 248 -3.69 31.79 9.68
CA LEU A 248 -2.64 32.36 8.80
C LEU A 248 -3.07 33.67 8.15
N VAL A 249 -4.32 33.81 7.73
CA VAL A 249 -4.86 35.09 7.24
C VAL A 249 -4.76 36.17 8.32
N VAL A 250 -5.16 35.86 9.54
CA VAL A 250 -5.05 36.78 10.68
C VAL A 250 -3.58 37.12 10.95
N LEU A 251 -2.69 36.18 11.01
CA LEU A 251 -1.26 36.43 11.29
C LEU A 251 -0.54 37.20 10.16
N ASN A 252 -1.00 37.08 8.94
CA ASN A 252 -0.46 37.82 7.80
C ASN A 252 -1.13 39.18 7.58
N SER A 253 -2.17 39.54 8.33
CA SER A 253 -2.93 40.79 8.13
C SER A 253 -2.18 42.06 8.56
N LEU A 254 -1.24 41.96 9.51
CA LEU A 254 -0.45 43.07 10.02
C LEU A 254 1.04 42.72 9.96
N GLU A 255 1.89 43.68 9.69
CA GLU A 255 3.34 43.50 9.65
C GLU A 255 3.92 43.02 11.00
N SER A 256 3.33 43.45 12.11
CA SER A 256 3.69 43.02 13.46
C SER A 256 3.41 41.53 13.68
N THR A 257 2.24 41.03 13.26
CA THR A 257 1.84 39.64 13.44
C THR A 257 2.55 38.70 12.47
N LYS A 258 2.89 39.19 11.27
CA LYS A 258 3.72 38.45 10.30
C LYS A 258 5.13 38.17 10.86
N LYS A 259 5.74 39.14 11.55
CA LYS A 259 7.03 38.96 12.24
C LYS A 259 6.91 37.94 13.38
N ILE A 260 5.78 37.90 14.10
CA ILE A 260 5.51 36.89 15.14
C ILE A 260 5.43 35.48 14.53
N LEU A 261 4.74 35.30 13.40
CA LEU A 261 4.65 34.05 12.68
C LEU A 261 6.04 33.56 12.26
N GLN A 262 6.81 34.41 11.60
CA GLN A 262 8.19 34.09 11.19
C GLN A 262 9.08 33.71 12.37
N ALA A 263 8.95 34.41 13.50
CA ALA A 263 9.69 34.07 14.72
C ALA A 263 9.32 32.69 15.26
N ALA A 264 8.03 32.34 15.26
CA ALA A 264 7.56 31.03 15.70
C ALA A 264 8.01 29.89 14.76
N GLU A 265 7.93 30.10 13.43
CA GLU A 265 8.37 29.13 12.42
C GLU A 265 9.88 28.88 12.47
N GLY A 266 10.66 29.93 12.66
CA GLY A 266 12.13 29.86 12.76
C GLY A 266 12.66 29.42 14.12
N PHE A 267 11.82 29.30 15.15
CA PHE A 267 12.24 29.03 16.51
C PHE A 267 12.77 27.61 16.68
N LYS A 268 13.98 27.51 17.25
CA LYS A 268 14.69 26.24 17.50
C LYS A 268 14.90 26.06 19.01
N SER A 269 14.00 25.33 19.65
CA SER A 269 14.10 25.05 21.09
C SER A 269 15.01 23.88 21.40
N GLU A 270 15.76 23.96 22.48
CA GLU A 270 16.52 22.86 23.08
C GLU A 270 15.74 22.21 24.23
N THR A 271 15.03 23.01 25.00
CA THR A 271 14.27 22.58 26.18
C THR A 271 12.81 22.97 26.09
N SER A 272 11.96 22.34 26.89
CA SER A 272 10.56 22.74 27.01
C SER A 272 10.40 24.12 27.69
N THR A 273 11.38 24.49 28.51
CA THR A 273 11.43 25.84 29.13
C THR A 273 11.60 26.93 28.06
N ASP A 274 12.46 26.70 27.05
CA ASP A 274 12.63 27.65 25.92
C ASP A 274 11.32 27.86 25.20
N VAL A 275 10.57 26.78 24.93
CA VAL A 275 9.23 26.84 24.29
C VAL A 275 8.27 27.69 25.12
N GLN A 276 8.27 27.50 26.44
CA GLN A 276 7.37 28.25 27.33
C GLN A 276 7.72 29.75 27.35
N GLN A 277 9.01 30.06 27.42
CA GLN A 277 9.49 31.45 27.40
C GLN A 277 9.13 32.14 26.08
N GLU A 278 9.43 31.50 24.94
CA GLU A 278 9.08 32.06 23.64
C GLU A 278 7.56 32.17 23.43
N THR A 279 6.79 31.19 23.91
CA THR A 279 5.33 31.25 23.87
C THR A 279 4.80 32.48 24.62
N ARG A 280 5.31 32.76 25.84
CA ARG A 280 4.90 33.94 26.63
C ARG A 280 5.26 35.23 25.92
N LYS A 281 6.46 35.32 25.39
CA LYS A 281 6.94 36.48 24.63
C LYS A 281 6.08 36.75 23.40
N LEU A 282 5.84 35.77 22.55
CA LEU A 282 5.04 35.93 21.33
C LEU A 282 3.56 36.20 21.66
N PHE A 283 3.02 35.64 22.74
CA PHE A 283 1.67 35.94 23.19
C PHE A 283 1.51 37.39 23.64
N HIS A 284 2.47 37.87 24.41
CA HIS A 284 2.50 39.30 24.77
C HIS A 284 2.55 40.21 23.55
N GLN A 285 3.33 39.86 22.51
CA GLN A 285 3.36 40.61 21.27
C GLN A 285 2.02 40.57 20.52
N ILE A 286 1.32 39.41 20.53
CA ILE A 286 -0.03 39.28 19.94
C ILE A 286 -1.03 40.19 20.66
N GLU A 287 -0.98 40.24 21.99
CA GLU A 287 -1.88 41.07 22.82
C GLU A 287 -1.73 42.57 22.48
N HIS A 288 -0.55 42.99 22.05
CA HIS A 288 -0.25 44.40 21.68
C HIS A 288 -0.19 44.65 20.17
N SER A 289 -0.65 43.68 19.35
CA SER A 289 -0.54 43.77 17.88
C SER A 289 -1.65 44.59 17.19
N GLY A 290 -2.74 44.90 17.92
CA GLY A 290 -3.92 45.55 17.35
C GLY A 290 -4.96 44.59 16.74
N LEU A 291 -4.80 43.28 16.92
CA LEU A 291 -5.80 42.30 16.52
C LEU A 291 -7.07 42.37 17.39
N LEU A 292 -8.22 42.02 16.82
CA LEU A 292 -9.46 41.82 17.58
C LEU A 292 -9.36 40.63 18.55
N PRO A 293 -10.11 40.62 19.65
CA PRO A 293 -10.05 39.53 20.65
C PRO A 293 -10.16 38.13 20.07
N GLN A 294 -11.09 37.90 19.12
CA GLN A 294 -11.25 36.60 18.45
C GLN A 294 -10.03 36.22 17.59
N GLN A 295 -9.49 37.20 16.86
CA GLN A 295 -8.27 37.02 16.05
C GLN A 295 -7.04 36.70 16.93
N MET A 296 -6.94 37.34 18.12
CA MET A 296 -5.88 37.01 19.08
C MET A 296 -5.95 35.55 19.54
N VAL A 297 -7.15 35.00 19.75
CA VAL A 297 -7.32 33.60 20.15
C VAL A 297 -6.83 32.67 19.05
N GLN A 298 -7.24 32.90 17.80
CA GLN A 298 -6.81 32.13 16.63
C GLN A 298 -5.28 32.21 16.45
N ALA A 299 -4.72 33.39 16.51
CA ALA A 299 -3.28 33.62 16.38
C ALA A 299 -2.49 32.90 17.48
N LYS A 300 -2.90 33.02 18.75
CA LYS A 300 -2.24 32.35 19.89
C LYS A 300 -2.30 30.83 19.78
N GLU A 301 -3.44 30.28 19.34
CA GLU A 301 -3.61 28.84 19.15
C GLU A 301 -2.64 28.32 18.06
N HIS A 302 -2.58 29.00 16.91
CA HIS A 302 -1.67 28.66 15.82
C HIS A 302 -0.19 28.74 16.24
N ILE A 303 0.23 29.83 16.84
CA ILE A 303 1.61 30.02 17.33
C ILE A 303 2.01 28.95 18.34
N ARG A 304 1.11 28.60 19.28
CA ARG A 304 1.36 27.54 20.25
C ARG A 304 1.53 26.18 19.56
N LYS A 305 0.69 25.87 18.58
CA LYS A 305 0.78 24.62 17.79
C LYS A 305 2.11 24.56 17.05
N THR A 306 2.50 25.64 16.35
CA THR A 306 3.75 25.75 15.62
C THR A 306 4.98 25.52 16.51
N LEU A 307 5.07 26.21 17.64
CA LEU A 307 6.18 26.06 18.59
C LEU A 307 6.24 24.63 19.16
N ALA A 308 5.11 24.02 19.52
CA ALA A 308 5.04 22.69 20.04
C ALA A 308 5.47 21.63 18.99
N THR A 309 5.03 21.78 17.74
CA THR A 309 5.40 20.89 16.63
C THR A 309 6.90 20.97 16.34
N ASN A 310 7.45 22.19 16.25
CA ASN A 310 8.88 22.38 16.03
C ASN A 310 9.73 21.77 17.16
N HIS A 311 9.29 21.91 18.42
CA HIS A 311 9.94 21.28 19.56
C HIS A 311 9.90 19.77 19.47
N GLY A 312 8.73 19.17 19.17
CA GLY A 312 8.53 17.74 19.04
C GLY A 312 9.48 17.14 18.00
N THR A 313 9.38 17.61 16.77
CA THR A 313 10.18 17.11 15.63
C THR A 313 11.69 17.24 15.86
N ARG A 314 12.14 18.38 16.40
CA ARG A 314 13.57 18.63 16.64
C ARG A 314 14.15 17.72 17.73
N ASN A 315 13.39 17.47 18.79
CA ASN A 315 13.88 16.75 19.96
C ASN A 315 13.59 15.24 19.93
N GLU A 316 12.79 14.74 18.99
CA GLU A 316 12.50 13.32 18.82
C GLU A 316 13.78 12.46 18.72
N LYS A 317 14.72 12.88 17.86
CA LYS A 317 16.02 12.19 17.70
C LYS A 317 16.90 12.26 18.96
N LYS A 318 16.78 13.33 19.75
CA LYS A 318 17.54 13.48 21.01
C LYS A 318 16.97 12.59 22.10
N THR A 319 15.64 12.56 22.22
CA THR A 319 14.95 11.73 23.22
C THR A 319 15.30 10.27 23.07
N ALA A 320 15.36 9.76 21.86
CA ALA A 320 15.79 8.40 21.58
C ALA A 320 17.22 8.07 22.07
N LYS A 321 18.10 9.07 22.24
CA LYS A 321 19.48 8.87 22.74
C LYS A 321 19.58 8.89 24.27
N PHE A 322 18.64 9.52 24.96
CA PHE A 322 18.69 9.70 26.41
C PHE A 322 17.94 8.62 27.19
N ASP A 323 17.11 7.83 26.54
CA ASP A 323 16.49 6.68 27.19
C ASP A 323 17.56 5.60 27.45
N LYS A 324 17.86 5.33 28.72
CA LYS A 324 18.82 4.28 29.12
C LYS A 324 18.41 2.87 28.66
N MET A 325 17.16 2.70 28.23
CA MET A 325 16.65 1.48 27.61
C MET A 325 16.85 1.45 26.07
N ALA A 326 17.48 2.50 25.50
CA ALA A 326 17.56 2.76 24.06
C ALA A 326 18.69 2.02 23.32
N ALA A 327 19.37 1.05 23.94
CA ALA A 327 20.51 0.38 23.31
C ALA A 327 20.20 -0.29 21.95
N ASN A 328 18.91 -0.53 21.65
CA ASN A 328 18.45 -1.25 20.46
C ASN A 328 17.30 -0.54 19.72
N LEU A 329 17.25 0.81 19.76
CA LEU A 329 16.26 1.56 18.99
C LEU A 329 16.71 1.75 17.53
N VAL A 330 15.86 1.39 16.60
CA VAL A 330 16.07 1.53 15.16
C VAL A 330 15.11 2.58 14.60
N GLU A 331 15.65 3.50 13.78
CA GLU A 331 14.81 4.37 12.94
C GLU A 331 14.16 3.54 11.85
N ASP A 332 12.86 3.72 11.63
CA ASP A 332 12.13 3.08 10.56
C ASP A 332 11.41 4.16 9.73
N ASP A 333 11.93 4.41 8.54
CA ASP A 333 11.36 5.39 7.61
C ASP A 333 10.21 4.82 6.75
N THR A 334 9.78 3.58 7.02
CA THR A 334 8.70 2.91 6.28
C THR A 334 7.35 3.57 6.57
N PHE A 335 6.57 3.78 5.48
CA PHE A 335 5.18 4.17 5.61
C PHE A 335 4.29 2.93 5.70
N TYR A 336 3.74 2.71 6.87
CA TYR A 336 2.78 1.65 7.11
C TYR A 336 1.38 2.07 6.71
N LYS A 337 0.56 1.10 6.30
CA LYS A 337 -0.76 1.34 5.73
C LYS A 337 -1.78 0.37 6.34
N TYR A 338 -3.02 0.84 6.50
CA TYR A 338 -4.16 0.03 6.89
C TYR A 338 -5.38 0.45 6.07
N ASP A 339 -5.97 -0.50 5.35
CA ASP A 339 -7.17 -0.26 4.55
C ASP A 339 -8.40 -0.28 5.45
N VAL A 340 -9.07 0.85 5.58
CA VAL A 340 -10.25 1.01 6.44
C VAL A 340 -11.48 0.44 5.74
N CYS A 341 -11.84 1.04 4.60
CA CYS A 341 -13.00 0.64 3.81
C CYS A 341 -12.88 1.16 2.36
N VAL A 342 -13.71 0.61 1.49
CA VAL A 342 -13.93 1.12 0.14
C VAL A 342 -15.39 1.56 0.01
N ILE A 343 -15.64 2.81 -0.40
CA ILE A 343 -16.96 3.37 -0.59
C ILE A 343 -17.02 3.91 -2.02
N GLU A 344 -17.94 3.38 -2.84
CA GLU A 344 -18.15 3.78 -4.23
C GLU A 344 -16.84 3.93 -5.04
N GLY A 345 -15.93 2.94 -4.93
CA GLY A 345 -14.65 2.95 -5.63
C GLY A 345 -13.58 3.86 -5.03
N THR A 346 -13.81 4.47 -3.87
CA THR A 346 -12.82 5.24 -3.12
C THR A 346 -12.28 4.41 -1.95
N LEU A 347 -10.97 4.13 -1.93
CA LEU A 347 -10.29 3.49 -0.79
C LEU A 347 -9.95 4.54 0.27
N TYR A 348 -10.42 4.31 1.49
CA TYR A 348 -10.02 5.04 2.68
C TYR A 348 -8.91 4.27 3.38
N GLN A 349 -7.74 4.87 3.46
CA GLN A 349 -6.53 4.21 3.95
C GLN A 349 -5.89 5.04 5.07
N ILE A 350 -5.55 4.41 6.18
CA ILE A 350 -4.69 5.03 7.19
C ILE A 350 -3.24 4.85 6.73
N VAL A 351 -2.45 5.92 6.88
CA VAL A 351 -1.01 5.89 6.60
C VAL A 351 -0.27 6.53 7.77
N GLY A 352 0.81 5.91 8.22
CA GLY A 352 1.64 6.44 9.29
C GLY A 352 3.09 5.97 9.19
N ARG A 353 3.98 6.77 9.79
CA ARG A 353 5.39 6.43 10.00
C ARG A 353 5.62 6.31 11.50
N LEU A 354 6.38 5.32 11.89
CA LEU A 354 6.71 5.06 13.28
C LEU A 354 7.85 5.99 13.75
N ASP A 355 7.84 6.36 15.03
CA ASP A 355 8.96 7.12 15.57
C ASP A 355 10.19 6.20 15.68
N ARG A 356 10.06 5.01 16.32
CA ARG A 356 11.14 4.03 16.50
C ARG A 356 10.59 2.61 16.65
N ILE A 357 11.46 1.64 16.38
CA ILE A 357 11.27 0.24 16.74
C ILE A 357 12.40 -0.15 17.71
N GLN A 358 12.05 -0.76 18.84
CA GLN A 358 12.98 -1.40 19.74
C GLN A 358 13.10 -2.88 19.40
N LEU A 359 14.33 -3.37 19.27
CA LEU A 359 14.65 -4.78 19.16
C LEU A 359 15.00 -5.32 20.54
N ASN A 360 14.25 -6.31 21.02
CA ASN A 360 14.49 -6.96 22.30
C ASN A 360 15.53 -8.09 22.18
N GLU A 361 16.13 -8.50 23.30
CA GLU A 361 17.15 -9.57 23.32
C GLU A 361 16.62 -10.94 22.87
N ASP A 362 15.34 -11.18 23.03
CA ASP A 362 14.64 -12.40 22.56
C ASP A 362 14.27 -12.37 21.07
N GLY A 363 14.66 -11.32 20.35
CA GLY A 363 14.34 -11.12 18.93
C GLY A 363 12.95 -10.53 18.67
N SER A 364 12.14 -10.30 19.71
CA SER A 364 10.85 -9.62 19.55
C SER A 364 11.03 -8.12 19.26
N ARG A 365 10.01 -7.53 18.62
CA ARG A 365 9.99 -6.12 18.25
C ARG A 365 8.93 -5.39 19.08
N MET A 366 9.21 -4.14 19.42
CA MET A 366 8.29 -3.26 20.13
C MET A 366 8.26 -1.90 19.47
N LEU A 367 7.07 -1.37 19.25
CA LEU A 367 6.88 0.02 18.80
C LEU A 367 7.25 1.00 19.91
N VAL A 368 7.94 2.08 19.58
CA VAL A 368 8.21 3.20 20.50
C VAL A 368 7.67 4.49 19.91
N GLU A 369 6.70 5.09 20.59
CA GLU A 369 6.11 6.38 20.26
C GLU A 369 6.60 7.45 21.21
N ILE A 370 7.13 8.56 20.69
CA ILE A 370 7.81 9.60 21.49
C ILE A 370 6.98 10.88 21.55
N LYS A 371 6.78 11.40 22.77
CA LYS A 371 6.03 12.64 23.03
C LYS A 371 6.88 13.65 23.79
N ASN A 372 7.44 14.62 23.10
CA ASN A 372 8.17 15.74 23.71
C ASN A 372 7.17 16.80 24.22
N ARG A 373 6.96 16.82 25.53
CA ARG A 373 5.99 17.70 26.18
C ARG A 373 6.53 19.12 26.31
N THR A 374 5.65 20.10 26.16
CA THR A 374 6.02 21.54 26.30
C THR A 374 5.55 22.18 27.61
N ARG A 375 4.68 21.51 28.39
CA ARG A 375 4.09 22.11 29.61
C ARG A 375 4.29 21.28 30.88
N GLY A 376 4.57 20.00 30.77
CA GLY A 376 4.72 19.04 31.85
C GLY A 376 4.33 17.64 31.42
N LEU A 377 4.80 16.64 32.15
CA LEU A 377 4.38 15.26 31.95
C LEU A 377 2.89 15.10 32.24
N PHE A 378 2.18 14.32 31.45
CA PHE A 378 0.78 14.01 31.71
C PHE A 378 0.61 12.98 32.81
N ASN A 379 1.67 12.22 33.07
CA ASN A 379 1.68 11.14 34.09
C ASN A 379 0.62 10.06 33.85
N ARG A 380 0.11 9.94 32.61
CA ARG A 380 -0.82 8.91 32.15
C ARG A 380 -0.87 8.91 30.62
N VAL A 381 -1.27 7.80 30.04
CA VAL A 381 -1.66 7.74 28.63
C VAL A 381 -2.96 8.52 28.44
N ARG A 382 -3.01 9.37 27.44
CA ARG A 382 -4.26 10.06 27.03
C ARG A 382 -5.01 9.22 26.01
N ASP A 383 -6.33 9.27 26.04
CA ASP A 383 -7.19 8.46 25.16
C ASP A 383 -6.83 8.61 23.68
N TYR A 384 -6.55 9.84 23.22
CA TYR A 384 -6.15 10.09 21.82
C TYR A 384 -4.77 9.54 21.47
N GLU A 385 -3.85 9.43 22.43
CA GLU A 385 -2.53 8.82 22.26
C GLU A 385 -2.63 7.30 22.26
N GLU A 386 -3.48 6.75 23.11
CA GLU A 386 -3.79 5.32 23.09
C GLU A 386 -4.37 4.89 21.74
N VAL A 387 -5.34 5.66 21.20
CA VAL A 387 -5.89 5.42 19.86
C VAL A 387 -4.80 5.47 18.79
N GLN A 388 -3.87 6.42 18.86
CA GLN A 388 -2.73 6.48 17.92
C GLN A 388 -1.84 5.25 18.03
N CYS A 389 -1.49 4.82 19.24
CA CYS A 389 -0.68 3.61 19.46
C CYS A 389 -1.40 2.35 18.97
N GLN A 390 -2.70 2.20 19.30
CA GLN A 390 -3.50 1.09 18.78
C GLN A 390 -3.57 1.09 17.25
N THR A 391 -3.69 2.26 16.63
CA THR A 391 -3.68 2.40 15.17
C THR A 391 -2.39 1.86 14.56
N TYR A 392 -1.24 2.23 15.10
CA TYR A 392 0.04 1.70 14.63
C TYR A 392 0.18 0.19 14.89
N LEU A 393 -0.23 -0.29 16.05
CA LEU A 393 -0.18 -1.71 16.38
C LEU A 393 -1.03 -2.57 15.41
N GLN A 394 -2.16 -2.04 14.91
CA GLN A 394 -2.97 -2.75 13.92
C GLN A 394 -2.36 -2.74 12.50
N MET A 395 -1.44 -1.82 12.20
CA MET A 395 -0.70 -1.80 10.93
C MET A 395 0.46 -2.81 10.93
N LEU A 396 0.84 -3.34 12.09
CA LEU A 396 2.01 -4.18 12.31
C LEU A 396 1.56 -5.57 12.74
N GLU A 397 1.87 -6.60 11.94
CA GLU A 397 1.44 -7.98 12.22
C GLU A 397 2.23 -8.62 13.36
N ASP A 398 3.53 -8.32 13.45
CA ASP A 398 4.51 -8.95 14.34
C ASP A 398 4.82 -8.15 15.63
N ILE A 399 4.11 -7.06 15.90
CA ILE A 399 4.32 -6.21 17.07
C ILE A 399 3.08 -6.20 17.94
N GLU A 400 3.24 -6.66 19.19
CA GLU A 400 2.15 -6.78 20.17
C GLU A 400 2.13 -5.63 21.20
N TYR A 401 3.23 -4.87 21.31
CA TYR A 401 3.38 -3.83 22.33
C TYR A 401 3.89 -2.53 21.75
N CYS A 402 3.35 -1.43 22.28
CA CYS A 402 3.83 -0.07 22.04
C CYS A 402 4.28 0.53 23.37
N ARG A 403 5.49 1.07 23.40
CA ARG A 403 5.99 1.89 24.51
C ARG A 403 5.78 3.35 24.16
N LEU A 404 4.85 4.01 24.84
CA LEU A 404 4.68 5.46 24.78
C LEU A 404 5.67 6.12 25.75
N VAL A 405 6.60 6.93 25.23
CA VAL A 405 7.59 7.66 26.01
C VAL A 405 7.25 9.13 26.01
N GLU A 406 6.99 9.72 27.17
CA GLU A 406 6.85 11.18 27.31
C GLU A 406 8.05 11.79 28.00
N THR A 407 8.50 12.95 27.52
CA THR A 407 9.64 13.68 28.09
C THR A 407 9.29 15.14 28.31
N TYR A 408 9.86 15.70 29.38
CA TYR A 408 9.74 17.11 29.74
C TYR A 408 10.97 17.55 30.53
N ASN A 409 11.74 18.52 30.05
CA ASN A 409 12.92 19.09 30.70
C ASN A 409 13.91 18.05 31.31
N GLY A 410 14.18 16.98 30.56
CA GLY A 410 15.11 15.92 30.98
C GLY A 410 14.48 14.82 31.85
N GLU A 411 13.25 14.99 32.31
CA GLU A 411 12.48 13.91 32.93
C GLU A 411 11.79 13.10 31.84
N SER A 412 11.73 11.77 31.98
CA SER A 412 10.99 10.89 31.09
C SER A 412 10.15 9.87 31.86
N LYS A 413 9.01 9.53 31.30
CA LYS A 413 8.15 8.42 31.72
C LYS A 413 7.74 7.59 30.54
N SER A 414 7.59 6.30 30.74
CA SER A 414 7.13 5.39 29.71
C SER A 414 5.94 4.56 30.17
N TYR A 415 5.07 4.22 29.23
CA TYR A 415 3.87 3.42 29.44
C TYR A 415 3.85 2.31 28.41
N LEU A 416 3.56 1.10 28.85
CA LEU A 416 3.41 -0.05 27.96
C LEU A 416 1.94 -0.18 27.58
N ILE A 417 1.66 -0.21 26.27
CA ILE A 417 0.33 -0.37 25.69
C ILE A 417 0.36 -1.67 24.90
N GLN A 418 -0.51 -2.60 25.27
CA GLN A 418 -0.69 -3.85 24.56
C GLN A 418 -1.64 -3.67 23.38
N LYS A 419 -1.41 -4.39 22.30
CA LYS A 419 -2.32 -4.46 21.14
C LYS A 419 -3.68 -4.99 21.57
N ASP A 420 -4.72 -4.22 21.33
CA ASP A 420 -6.09 -4.51 21.73
C ASP A 420 -6.97 -4.64 20.48
N TYR A 421 -7.03 -5.86 19.96
CA TYR A 421 -7.84 -6.15 18.77
C TYR A 421 -9.36 -5.98 19.02
N PRO A 422 -9.95 -6.42 20.16
CA PRO A 422 -11.33 -6.12 20.49
C PRO A 422 -11.64 -4.62 20.47
N LYS A 423 -10.86 -3.80 21.17
CA LYS A 423 -11.03 -2.34 21.19
C LYS A 423 -10.94 -1.74 19.78
N TRP A 424 -10.00 -2.22 18.97
CA TRP A 424 -9.88 -1.78 17.58
C TRP A 424 -11.12 -2.14 16.77
N LYS A 425 -11.53 -3.41 16.80
CA LYS A 425 -12.61 -3.95 15.98
C LYS A 425 -13.98 -3.42 16.38
N ASP A 426 -14.24 -3.31 17.68
CA ASP A 426 -15.59 -3.06 18.20
C ASP A 426 -15.84 -1.58 18.54
N GLU A 427 -14.77 -0.78 18.75
CA GLU A 427 -14.90 0.63 19.12
C GLU A 427 -14.29 1.60 18.10
N ILE A 428 -13.01 1.39 17.69
CA ILE A 428 -12.29 2.36 16.87
C ILE A 428 -12.70 2.24 15.40
N LEU A 429 -12.64 1.05 14.83
CA LEU A 429 -12.89 0.82 13.41
C LEU A 429 -14.32 1.18 12.99
N PRO A 430 -15.39 0.87 13.75
CA PRO A 430 -16.75 1.30 13.40
C PRO A 430 -16.92 2.82 13.37
N LYS A 431 -16.35 3.54 14.34
CA LYS A 431 -16.40 5.02 14.36
C LYS A 431 -15.61 5.62 13.19
N LEU A 432 -14.51 4.99 12.81
CA LEU A 432 -13.71 5.42 11.67
C LEU A 432 -14.44 5.15 10.34
N ASN A 433 -15.13 4.02 10.22
CA ASN A 433 -16.00 3.74 9.06
C ASN A 433 -17.10 4.81 8.94
N ASN A 434 -17.79 5.13 10.02
CA ASN A 434 -18.81 6.19 10.04
C ASN A 434 -18.23 7.55 9.61
N PHE A 435 -17.01 7.87 10.05
CA PHE A 435 -16.32 9.08 9.59
C PHE A 435 -16.05 9.05 8.08
N CYS A 436 -15.59 7.91 7.54
CA CYS A 436 -15.32 7.75 6.12
C CYS A 436 -16.62 7.86 5.29
N GLU A 437 -17.72 7.26 5.74
CA GLU A 437 -19.03 7.36 5.10
C GLU A 437 -19.55 8.79 5.09
N HIS A 438 -19.47 9.48 6.23
CA HIS A 438 -19.85 10.89 6.32
C HIS A 438 -19.02 11.76 5.39
N PHE A 439 -17.70 11.61 5.40
CA PHE A 439 -16.81 12.37 4.52
C PHE A 439 -17.09 12.06 3.04
N HIS A 440 -17.34 10.79 2.71
CA HIS A 440 -17.67 10.39 1.34
C HIS A 440 -18.96 11.03 0.85
N SER A 441 -20.00 11.07 1.69
CA SER A 441 -21.28 11.70 1.35
C SER A 441 -21.13 13.20 1.05
N LEU A 442 -20.23 13.89 1.76
CA LEU A 442 -19.92 15.31 1.49
C LEU A 442 -19.22 15.50 0.14
N LEU A 443 -18.30 14.60 -0.21
CA LEU A 443 -17.60 14.65 -1.51
C LEU A 443 -18.53 14.33 -2.68
N SER A 444 -19.52 13.46 -2.49
CA SER A 444 -20.46 13.04 -3.55
C SER A 444 -21.62 14.05 -3.73
N SER A 445 -21.94 14.85 -2.73
CA SER A 445 -22.99 15.87 -2.79
C SER A 445 -22.49 17.26 -3.23
N ALA A 446 -21.19 17.40 -3.46
CA ALA A 446 -20.51 18.65 -3.82
C ALA A 446 -20.11 18.68 -5.30
#